data_758efeb872e60cbc0e174510183dc4a7
#
_entry.id   758efeb872e60cbc0e174510183dc4a7
#
_cell.length_a   1.000
_cell.length_b   1.000
_cell.length_c   1.000
_cell.angle_alpha   90.00
_cell.angle_beta   90.00
_cell.angle_gamma   90.00
#
_symmetry.space_group_name_H-M   'P 1'
#
loop_
_entity.id
_entity.type
_entity.pdbx_description
1 polymer ?
#
loop_
_entity_poly.entity_id
_entity_poly.type
_entity_poly.pdbx_seq_one_letter_code
_entity_poly.pdbx_strand_id
1 'polypeptide(L)'
;REKRAAILTAEGQKQAMILEAEGKKESAVLNAEAEKQATILAAEAAREKEIKEAEGRAEAIRAIQEATADGIRAIKEAGADETVIRLKSLEACAAAADGKATKIIIPSEIQSLAGLAKGITESIKE
;
A
#
# COMPACT_ATOMS: atom_id res chain seq x y z
N ARG A 1 25.75 67.61 -31.62
CA ARG A 1 25.12 66.42 -32.24
C ARG A 1 25.72 65.15 -31.72
N GLU A 2 27.01 65.02 -31.67
CA GLU A 2 27.68 63.77 -31.21
C GLU A 2 27.42 63.46 -29.73
N LYS A 3 27.44 64.51 -28.88
CA LYS A 3 27.09 64.33 -27.45
C LYS A 3 25.66 63.90 -27.22
N ARG A 4 24.71 64.42 -27.98
CA ARG A 4 23.30 64.02 -27.88
C ARG A 4 23.09 62.60 -28.35
N ALA A 5 23.73 62.19 -29.41
CA ALA A 5 23.68 60.83 -29.92
C ALA A 5 24.30 59.85 -28.91
N ALA A 6 25.44 60.20 -28.31
CA ALA A 6 26.05 59.38 -27.27
C ALA A 6 25.17 59.22 -26.00
N ILE A 7 24.53 60.33 -25.58
CA ILE A 7 23.59 60.28 -24.45
C ILE A 7 22.38 59.41 -24.74
N LEU A 8 21.77 59.58 -25.91
CA LEU A 8 20.63 58.74 -26.33
C LEU A 8 20.99 57.26 -26.42
N THR A 9 22.18 56.95 -26.95
CA THR A 9 22.67 55.58 -27.02
C THR A 9 22.90 55.01 -25.60
N ALA A 10 23.51 55.79 -24.72
CA ALA A 10 23.72 55.34 -23.32
C ALA A 10 22.42 55.15 -22.55
N GLU A 11 21.44 56.05 -22.73
CA GLU A 11 20.11 55.94 -22.14
C GLU A 11 19.38 54.69 -22.70
N GLY A 12 19.45 54.44 -24.00
CA GLY A 12 18.91 53.27 -24.64
C GLY A 12 19.52 51.96 -24.08
N GLN A 13 20.83 51.94 -23.92
CA GLN A 13 21.54 50.81 -23.32
C GLN A 13 21.14 50.59 -21.86
N LYS A 14 21.06 51.67 -21.09
CA LYS A 14 20.57 51.60 -19.70
C LYS A 14 19.15 51.04 -19.62
N GLN A 15 18.26 51.56 -20.45
CA GLN A 15 16.88 51.08 -20.51
C GLN A 15 16.80 49.59 -20.89
N ALA A 16 17.59 49.18 -21.87
CA ALA A 16 17.66 47.77 -22.29
C ALA A 16 18.17 46.86 -21.16
N MET A 17 19.19 47.29 -20.42
CA MET A 17 19.70 46.53 -19.27
C MET A 17 18.67 46.43 -18.14
N ILE A 18 17.93 47.52 -17.89
CA ILE A 18 16.87 47.50 -16.87
C ILE A 18 15.77 46.52 -17.28
N LEU A 19 15.29 46.61 -18.50
CA LEU A 19 14.25 45.69 -19.02
C LEU A 19 14.71 44.23 -19.01
N GLU A 20 15.95 43.99 -19.38
CA GLU A 20 16.52 42.63 -19.31
C GLU A 20 16.59 42.12 -17.87
N ALA A 21 17.03 42.94 -16.93
CA ALA A 21 17.10 42.59 -15.52
C ALA A 21 15.70 42.33 -14.92
N GLU A 22 14.72 43.17 -15.25
CA GLU A 22 13.33 43.01 -14.85
C GLU A 22 12.73 41.72 -15.43
N GLY A 23 12.98 41.45 -16.72
CA GLY A 23 12.56 40.21 -17.39
C GLY A 23 13.16 38.97 -16.74
N LYS A 24 14.44 38.98 -16.41
CA LYS A 24 15.10 37.87 -15.68
C LYS A 24 14.53 37.69 -14.29
N LYS A 25 14.28 38.76 -13.57
CA LYS A 25 13.65 38.74 -12.24
C LYS A 25 12.25 38.14 -12.31
N GLU A 26 11.42 38.61 -13.23
CA GLU A 26 10.06 38.11 -13.41
C GLU A 26 10.04 36.65 -13.80
N SER A 27 10.90 36.25 -14.74
CA SER A 27 11.07 34.86 -15.14
C SER A 27 11.50 33.96 -13.95
N ALA A 28 12.45 34.42 -13.15
CA ALA A 28 12.89 33.71 -11.95
C ALA A 28 11.78 33.54 -10.92
N VAL A 29 10.98 34.57 -10.70
CA VAL A 29 9.82 34.53 -9.78
C VAL A 29 8.76 33.56 -10.30
N LEU A 30 8.41 33.63 -11.58
CA LEU A 30 7.43 32.71 -12.20
C LEU A 30 7.91 31.26 -12.15
N ASN A 31 9.17 31.02 -12.42
CA ASN A 31 9.74 29.66 -12.33
C ASN A 31 9.70 29.14 -10.88
N ALA A 32 10.05 29.97 -9.91
CA ALA A 32 9.99 29.61 -8.50
C ALA A 32 8.56 29.33 -8.03
N GLU A 33 7.59 30.12 -8.47
CA GLU A 33 6.16 29.88 -8.19
C GLU A 33 5.67 28.60 -8.83
N ALA A 34 6.02 28.35 -10.10
CA ALA A 34 5.68 27.11 -10.81
C ALA A 34 6.26 25.88 -10.13
N GLU A 35 7.50 25.94 -9.69
CA GLU A 35 8.16 24.86 -8.96
C GLU A 35 7.50 24.60 -7.59
N LYS A 36 7.16 25.67 -6.88
CA LYS A 36 6.40 25.60 -5.63
C LYS A 36 5.04 24.93 -5.85
N GLN A 37 4.28 25.36 -6.86
CA GLN A 37 2.98 24.78 -7.20
C GLN A 37 3.11 23.30 -7.57
N ALA A 38 4.09 22.95 -8.38
CA ALA A 38 4.36 21.57 -8.76
C ALA A 38 4.67 20.69 -7.54
N THR A 39 5.47 21.21 -6.60
CA THR A 39 5.80 20.50 -5.35
C THR A 39 4.57 20.29 -4.47
N ILE A 40 3.74 21.32 -4.32
CA ILE A 40 2.49 21.24 -3.54
C ILE A 40 1.54 20.21 -4.15
N LEU A 41 1.32 20.27 -5.47
CA LEU A 41 0.45 19.35 -6.18
C LEU A 41 0.95 17.90 -6.10
N ALA A 42 2.26 17.70 -6.21
CA ALA A 42 2.87 16.37 -6.06
C ALA A 42 2.68 15.82 -4.64
N ALA A 43 2.84 16.66 -3.63
CA ALA A 43 2.63 16.27 -2.23
C ALA A 43 1.16 15.96 -1.94
N GLU A 44 0.24 16.76 -2.44
CA GLU A 44 -1.21 16.51 -2.33
C GLU A 44 -1.63 15.22 -3.02
N ALA A 45 -1.13 14.99 -4.23
CA ALA A 45 -1.39 13.74 -4.98
C ALA A 45 -0.84 12.52 -4.26
N ALA A 46 0.36 12.59 -3.70
CA ALA A 46 0.95 11.51 -2.92
C ALA A 46 0.13 11.20 -1.66
N ARG A 47 -0.30 12.24 -0.96
CA ARG A 47 -1.17 12.11 0.22
C ARG A 47 -2.52 11.48 -0.13
N GLU A 48 -3.17 11.96 -1.18
CA GLU A 48 -4.45 11.42 -1.63
C GLU A 48 -4.33 9.95 -2.03
N LYS A 49 -3.28 9.60 -2.77
CA LYS A 49 -2.97 8.22 -3.12
C LYS A 49 -2.83 7.33 -1.88
N GLU A 50 -2.04 7.75 -0.90
CA GLU A 50 -1.82 6.99 0.34
C GLU A 50 -3.12 6.80 1.13
N ILE A 51 -3.95 7.85 1.22
CA ILE A 51 -5.27 7.77 1.86
C ILE A 51 -6.17 6.77 1.13
N LYS A 52 -6.25 6.84 -0.20
CA LYS A 52 -7.06 5.93 -1.01
C LYS A 52 -6.59 4.48 -0.91
N GLU A 53 -5.29 4.26 -0.90
CA GLU A 53 -4.72 2.92 -0.70
C GLU A 53 -5.02 2.38 0.70
N ALA A 54 -4.94 3.22 1.72
CA ALA A 54 -5.27 2.84 3.10
C ALA A 54 -6.77 2.55 3.28
N GLU A 55 -7.65 3.37 2.71
CA GLU A 55 -9.10 3.13 2.68
C GLU A 55 -9.42 1.81 1.97
N GLY A 56 -8.83 1.58 0.80
CA GLY A 56 -8.99 0.33 0.05
C GLY A 56 -8.55 -0.90 0.83
N ARG A 57 -7.41 -0.81 1.51
CA ARG A 57 -6.94 -1.90 2.38
C ARG A 57 -7.87 -2.14 3.57
N ALA A 58 -8.33 -1.08 4.21
CA ALA A 58 -9.28 -1.17 5.34
C ALA A 58 -10.61 -1.80 4.90
N GLU A 59 -11.13 -1.42 3.75
CA GLU A 59 -12.35 -1.98 3.18
C GLU A 59 -12.17 -3.46 2.82
N ALA A 60 -11.06 -3.82 2.21
CA ALA A 60 -10.72 -5.21 1.89
C ALA A 60 -10.63 -6.07 3.15
N ILE A 61 -9.97 -5.59 4.20
CA ILE A 61 -9.88 -6.29 5.49
C ILE A 61 -11.27 -6.46 6.10
N ARG A 62 -12.10 -5.42 6.08
CA ARG A 62 -13.48 -5.48 6.59
C ARG A 62 -14.29 -6.53 5.84
N ALA A 63 -14.23 -6.53 4.51
CA ALA A 63 -14.93 -7.52 3.68
C ALA A 63 -14.50 -8.95 3.98
N ILE A 64 -13.20 -9.18 4.16
CA ILE A 64 -12.65 -10.48 4.54
C ILE A 64 -13.15 -10.91 5.92
N GLN A 65 -13.16 -10.00 6.90
CA GLN A 65 -13.62 -10.30 8.25
C GLN A 65 -15.13 -10.56 8.29
N GLU A 66 -15.92 -9.82 7.53
CA GLU A 66 -17.36 -10.08 7.39
C GLU A 66 -17.63 -11.45 6.76
N ALA A 67 -16.94 -11.78 5.69
CA ALA A 67 -17.04 -13.10 5.04
C ALA A 67 -16.63 -14.22 5.99
N THR A 68 -15.57 -14.03 6.76
CA THR A 68 -15.11 -14.98 7.77
C THR A 68 -16.16 -15.16 8.89
N ALA A 69 -16.72 -14.05 9.37
CA ALA A 69 -17.78 -14.09 10.40
C ALA A 69 -19.04 -14.78 9.88
N ASP A 70 -19.43 -14.55 8.64
CA ASP A 70 -20.55 -15.22 7.99
C ASP A 70 -20.29 -16.71 7.82
N GLY A 71 -19.09 -17.08 7.45
CA GLY A 71 -18.65 -18.49 7.38
C GLY A 71 -18.72 -19.18 8.73
N ILE A 72 -18.25 -18.54 9.80
CA ILE A 72 -18.32 -19.06 11.17
C ILE A 72 -19.77 -19.18 11.64
N ARG A 73 -20.61 -18.20 11.34
CA ARG A 73 -22.05 -18.25 11.65
C ARG A 73 -22.74 -19.40 10.93
N ALA A 74 -22.44 -19.59 9.65
CA ALA A 74 -22.99 -20.69 8.86
C ALA A 74 -22.58 -22.06 9.43
N ILE A 75 -21.35 -22.23 9.88
CA ILE A 75 -20.87 -23.46 10.54
C ILE A 75 -21.60 -23.68 11.86
N LYS A 76 -21.81 -22.63 12.66
CA LYS A 76 -22.53 -22.68 13.92
C LYS A 76 -24.01 -23.06 13.73
N GLU A 77 -24.67 -22.47 12.73
CA GLU A 77 -26.06 -22.74 12.39
C GLU A 77 -26.25 -24.15 11.82
N ALA A 78 -25.29 -24.67 11.09
CA ALA A 78 -25.29 -26.05 10.60
C ALA A 78 -25.16 -27.11 11.70
N GLY A 79 -25.01 -26.66 12.96
CA GLY A 79 -24.86 -27.55 14.11
C GLY A 79 -23.47 -28.16 14.18
N ALA A 80 -22.46 -27.30 14.21
CA ALA A 80 -21.07 -27.70 14.36
C ALA A 80 -20.88 -28.53 15.62
N ASP A 81 -20.82 -29.83 15.46
CA ASP A 81 -20.47 -30.77 16.51
C ASP A 81 -18.94 -30.92 16.63
N GLU A 82 -18.49 -31.74 17.55
CA GLU A 82 -17.07 -32.01 17.77
C GLU A 82 -16.37 -32.51 16.49
N THR A 83 -17.08 -33.28 15.67
CA THR A 83 -16.58 -33.84 14.40
C THR A 83 -16.24 -32.73 13.40
N VAL A 84 -17.10 -31.72 13.25
CA VAL A 84 -16.88 -30.60 12.34
C VAL A 84 -15.70 -29.73 12.81
N ILE A 85 -15.59 -29.51 14.10
CA ILE A 85 -14.48 -28.76 14.71
C ILE A 85 -13.15 -29.50 14.44
N ARG A 86 -13.11 -30.79 14.60
CA ARG A 86 -11.95 -31.65 14.31
C ARG A 86 -11.56 -31.58 12.82
N LEU A 87 -12.54 -31.63 11.92
CA LEU A 87 -12.32 -31.51 10.48
C LEU A 87 -11.70 -30.16 10.12
N LYS A 88 -12.24 -29.08 10.68
CA LYS A 88 -11.71 -27.72 10.48
C LYS A 88 -10.30 -27.57 11.08
N SER A 89 -10.02 -28.19 12.20
CA SER A 89 -8.68 -28.22 12.80
C SER A 89 -7.68 -28.94 11.91
N LEU A 90 -8.08 -30.04 11.27
CA LEU A 90 -7.25 -30.77 10.31
C LEU A 90 -6.98 -29.94 9.03
N GLU A 91 -7.99 -29.25 8.52
CA GLU A 91 -7.82 -28.33 7.38
C GLU A 91 -6.82 -27.21 7.71
N ALA A 92 -6.94 -26.59 8.89
CA ALA A 92 -6.03 -25.57 9.36
C ALA A 92 -4.60 -26.10 9.53
N CYS A 93 -4.45 -27.31 10.05
CA CYS A 93 -3.17 -27.99 10.19
C CYS A 93 -2.53 -28.29 8.82
N ALA A 94 -3.33 -28.78 7.85
CA ALA A 94 -2.88 -29.02 6.48
C ALA A 94 -2.43 -27.72 5.78
N ALA A 95 -3.17 -26.63 5.96
CA ALA A 95 -2.81 -25.30 5.44
C ALA A 95 -1.50 -24.78 6.06
N ALA A 96 -1.30 -24.98 7.36
CA ALA A 96 -0.06 -24.63 8.05
C ALA A 96 1.13 -25.48 7.59
N ALA A 97 0.90 -26.76 7.34
CA ALA A 97 1.93 -27.70 6.84
C ALA A 97 2.37 -27.38 5.40
N ASP A 98 1.48 -26.82 4.59
CA ASP A 98 1.76 -26.41 3.21
C ASP A 98 2.55 -25.08 3.14
N GLY A 99 2.68 -24.40 4.27
CA GLY A 99 3.50 -23.18 4.39
C GLY A 99 5.00 -23.50 4.35
N LYS A 100 5.79 -22.49 4.00
CA LYS A 100 7.27 -22.56 3.93
C LYS A 100 7.97 -22.69 5.30
N ALA A 101 7.22 -22.75 6.39
CA ALA A 101 7.78 -22.85 7.74
C ALA A 101 8.27 -24.29 8.04
N THR A 102 9.51 -24.41 8.50
CA THR A 102 10.13 -25.70 8.84
C THR A 102 9.76 -26.21 10.23
N LYS A 103 9.17 -25.36 11.08
CA LYS A 103 8.70 -25.73 12.42
C LYS A 103 7.19 -25.59 12.52
N ILE A 104 6.53 -26.71 12.76
CA ILE A 104 5.09 -26.77 13.01
C ILE A 104 4.88 -27.06 14.50
N ILE A 105 4.23 -26.12 15.20
CA ILE A 105 3.81 -26.32 16.59
C ILE A 105 2.37 -26.86 16.53
N ILE A 106 2.22 -28.14 16.85
CA ILE A 106 0.92 -28.81 16.84
C ILE A 106 0.40 -28.85 18.28
N PRO A 107 -0.82 -28.31 18.56
CA PRO A 107 -1.44 -28.47 19.86
C PRO A 107 -1.64 -29.97 20.20
N SER A 108 -1.55 -30.32 21.47
CA SER A 108 -1.62 -31.71 21.94
C SER A 108 -2.90 -32.46 21.51
N GLU A 109 -3.99 -31.74 21.41
CA GLU A 109 -5.29 -32.27 20.94
C GLU A 109 -5.27 -32.69 19.47
N ILE A 110 -4.51 -32.00 18.62
CA ILE A 110 -4.34 -32.32 17.20
C ILE A 110 -3.27 -33.40 17.01
N GLN A 111 -2.27 -33.48 17.89
CA GLN A 111 -1.26 -34.52 17.83
C GLN A 111 -1.85 -35.95 17.94
N SER A 112 -2.88 -36.13 18.76
CA SER A 112 -3.55 -37.43 18.89
C SER A 112 -4.25 -37.85 17.59
N LEU A 113 -4.86 -36.90 16.88
CA LEU A 113 -5.50 -37.14 15.57
C LEU A 113 -4.48 -37.39 14.46
N ALA A 114 -3.39 -36.64 14.44
CA ALA A 114 -2.30 -36.81 13.49
C ALA A 114 -1.60 -38.17 13.68
N GLY A 115 -1.43 -38.59 14.92
CA GLY A 115 -0.91 -39.93 15.26
C GLY A 115 -1.80 -41.06 14.78
N LEU A 116 -3.11 -40.93 14.94
CA LEU A 116 -4.11 -41.88 14.44
C LEU A 116 -4.09 -41.95 12.91
N ALA A 117 -4.08 -40.82 12.21
CA ALA A 117 -4.03 -40.74 10.76
C ALA A 117 -2.75 -41.39 10.20
N LYS A 118 -1.62 -41.17 10.85
CA LYS A 118 -0.33 -41.75 10.50
C LYS A 118 -0.32 -43.26 10.73
N GLY A 119 -0.86 -43.72 11.85
CA GLY A 119 -1.01 -45.15 12.17
C GLY A 119 -1.88 -45.89 11.15
N ILE A 120 -2.98 -45.31 10.71
CA ILE A 120 -3.86 -45.84 9.66
C ILE A 120 -3.13 -45.94 8.33
N THR A 121 -2.38 -44.88 7.95
CA THR A 121 -1.61 -44.83 6.70
C THR A 121 -0.51 -45.90 6.67
N GLU A 122 0.21 -46.11 7.75
CA GLU A 122 1.23 -47.16 7.87
C GLU A 122 0.62 -48.55 7.85
N SER A 123 -0.54 -48.75 8.47
CA SER A 123 -1.30 -50.03 8.46
C SER A 123 -1.79 -50.41 7.06
N ILE A 124 -2.11 -49.45 6.20
CA ILE A 124 -2.54 -49.67 4.82
C ILE A 124 -1.34 -50.03 3.91
N LYS A 125 -0.13 -49.61 4.24
CA LYS A 125 1.09 -49.88 3.47
C LYS A 125 1.65 -51.30 3.67
N GLU A 126 1.26 -51.98 4.71
CA GLU A 126 1.56 -53.37 4.94
C GLU A 126 0.52 -54.28 4.24
#